data_a96c057093651899b6051b718da9d899
#
_entry.id   a96c057093651899b6051b718da9d899
#
_cell.length_a   1.000
_cell.length_b   1.000
_cell.length_c   1.000
_cell.angle_alpha   90.00
_cell.angle_beta   90.00
_cell.angle_gamma   90.00
#
_symmetry.space_group_name_H-M   'P 1'
#
loop_
_entity.id
_entity.type
_entity.pdbx_description
1 polymer ?
#
loop_
_entity_poly.entity_id
_entity_poly.type
_entity_poly.pdbx_seq_one_letter_code
_entity_poly.pdbx_strand_id
1 'polypeptide(L)'
;MWKDARADWDVEARDAVDFFLGNHYSQEESDALRAVGQADFVIDRVYAAIEKLKSLLTSRSPKYSAVGREDSDSRMANVWRTLLEYVWDISDGDTQFKQAVHDYATAGMGYLYTYIDPEADYGRGEVKITYLDPFRVYVDPASRNRYADDASGIILSTILTEDQIINMYPQVEAILEDLDTYYDEEDYPSSGKRNSSASFTPDTVYESEYNRVSKYRILERFTKIKVPFYRIFNKQDGSESILDTEKYEKFVQNEQAQLLMTAGLIEIVEVKQTRIKVTATAGDVLLYEQILNTDIYPIVPIPNIWTGTPYPKSDISKVKDSQRLLNKLFSLTLSHAQASA
;
A
#
# COMPACT_ATOMS: atom_id res chain seq x y z
N MET A 1 -15.36 -10.84 1.67
CA MET A 1 -16.07 -9.53 1.63
C MET A 1 -15.24 -8.41 0.98
N TRP A 2 -14.10 -7.93 1.54
CA TRP A 2 -13.31 -6.88 0.88
C TRP A 2 -12.56 -7.38 -0.36
N LYS A 3 -12.05 -8.61 -0.35
CA LYS A 3 -11.46 -9.29 -1.52
C LYS A 3 -12.48 -9.37 -2.66
N ASP A 4 -13.70 -9.76 -2.38
CA ASP A 4 -14.75 -9.90 -3.38
C ASP A 4 -15.16 -8.54 -3.99
N ALA A 5 -15.22 -7.50 -3.14
CA ALA A 5 -15.52 -6.15 -3.59
C ALA A 5 -14.44 -5.53 -4.48
N ARG A 6 -13.20 -6.05 -4.41
CA ARG A 6 -12.06 -5.63 -5.23
C ARG A 6 -11.87 -6.50 -6.47
N ALA A 7 -12.54 -7.65 -6.58
CA ALA A 7 -12.27 -8.68 -7.59
C ALA A 7 -12.26 -8.12 -9.04
N ASP A 8 -13.22 -7.29 -9.40
CA ASP A 8 -13.30 -6.70 -10.73
C ASP A 8 -12.09 -5.78 -11.02
N TRP A 9 -11.67 -5.00 -10.02
CA TRP A 9 -10.48 -4.16 -10.14
C TRP A 9 -9.21 -5.00 -10.25
N ASP A 10 -9.08 -6.07 -9.48
CA ASP A 10 -7.94 -6.99 -9.55
C ASP A 10 -7.77 -7.55 -10.94
N VAL A 11 -8.85 -7.98 -11.58
CA VAL A 11 -8.84 -8.50 -12.95
C VAL A 11 -8.42 -7.41 -13.94
N GLU A 12 -9.05 -6.22 -13.87
CA GLU A 12 -8.74 -5.09 -14.78
C GLU A 12 -7.29 -4.60 -14.61
N ALA A 13 -6.82 -4.46 -13.36
CA ALA A 13 -5.49 -3.98 -13.06
C ALA A 13 -4.40 -4.96 -13.51
N ARG A 14 -4.60 -6.27 -13.29
CA ARG A 14 -3.67 -7.32 -13.74
C ARG A 14 -3.58 -7.41 -15.25
N ASP A 15 -4.73 -7.35 -15.92
CA ASP A 15 -4.79 -7.31 -17.38
C ASP A 15 -4.07 -6.04 -17.93
N ALA A 16 -4.15 -4.91 -17.23
CA ALA A 16 -3.41 -3.72 -17.62
C ALA A 16 -1.89 -3.88 -17.41
N VAL A 17 -1.46 -4.50 -16.31
CA VAL A 17 -0.04 -4.82 -16.07
C VAL A 17 0.48 -5.81 -17.12
N ASP A 18 -0.26 -6.86 -17.43
CA ASP A 18 0.11 -7.82 -18.48
C ASP A 18 0.24 -7.13 -19.84
N PHE A 19 -0.69 -6.22 -20.14
CA PHE A 19 -0.66 -5.44 -21.36
C PHE A 19 0.56 -4.51 -21.44
N PHE A 20 0.97 -3.91 -20.32
CA PHE A 20 2.21 -3.14 -20.21
C PHE A 20 3.46 -4.00 -20.46
N LEU A 21 3.42 -5.26 -20.03
CA LEU A 21 4.51 -6.22 -20.25
C LEU A 21 4.57 -6.77 -21.68
N GLY A 22 3.71 -6.31 -22.59
CA GLY A 22 3.67 -6.72 -24.01
C GLY A 22 2.75 -7.90 -24.27
N ASN A 23 2.03 -8.42 -23.28
CA ASN A 23 1.08 -9.52 -23.44
C ASN A 23 -0.27 -8.98 -23.96
N HIS A 24 -0.33 -8.60 -25.23
CA HIS A 24 -1.52 -7.95 -25.82
C HIS A 24 -2.60 -8.92 -26.28
N TYR A 25 -2.25 -10.19 -26.45
CA TYR A 25 -3.15 -11.28 -26.86
C TYR A 25 -3.19 -12.35 -25.79
N SER A 26 -4.36 -12.92 -25.53
CA SER A 26 -4.46 -14.16 -24.80
C SER A 26 -3.93 -15.32 -25.66
N GLN A 27 -3.65 -16.47 -25.01
CA GLN A 27 -3.23 -17.66 -25.75
C GLN A 27 -4.27 -18.08 -26.77
N GLU A 28 -5.54 -18.05 -26.39
CA GLU A 28 -6.66 -18.43 -27.25
C GLU A 28 -6.75 -17.48 -28.47
N GLU A 29 -6.54 -16.18 -28.25
CA GLU A 29 -6.51 -15.16 -29.32
C GLU A 29 -5.32 -15.40 -30.27
N SER A 30 -4.12 -15.67 -29.73
CA SER A 30 -2.93 -15.99 -30.52
C SER A 30 -3.13 -17.25 -31.37
N ASP A 31 -3.65 -18.30 -30.78
CA ASP A 31 -3.92 -19.55 -31.49
C ASP A 31 -5.00 -19.39 -32.55
N ALA A 32 -6.03 -18.63 -32.28
CA ALA A 32 -7.06 -18.29 -33.26
C ALA A 32 -6.50 -17.47 -34.45
N LEU A 33 -5.62 -16.51 -34.21
CA LEU A 33 -4.96 -15.74 -35.26
C LEU A 33 -4.05 -16.63 -36.12
N ARG A 34 -3.25 -17.50 -35.50
CA ARG A 34 -2.38 -18.44 -36.19
C ARG A 34 -3.16 -19.46 -37.03
N ALA A 35 -4.30 -19.92 -36.51
CA ALA A 35 -5.17 -20.88 -37.24
C ALA A 35 -5.71 -20.30 -38.56
N VAL A 36 -5.90 -18.97 -38.66
CA VAL A 36 -6.33 -18.30 -39.89
C VAL A 36 -5.16 -17.70 -40.68
N GLY A 37 -3.92 -18.07 -40.36
CA GLY A 37 -2.72 -17.59 -41.06
C GLY A 37 -2.38 -16.13 -40.79
N GLN A 38 -2.88 -15.55 -39.70
CA GLN A 38 -2.53 -14.20 -39.26
C GLN A 38 -1.43 -14.25 -38.22
N ALA A 39 -0.52 -13.30 -38.26
CA ALA A 39 0.52 -13.15 -37.25
C ALA A 39 -0.05 -12.45 -36.01
N ASP A 40 0.32 -12.93 -34.82
CA ASP A 40 0.04 -12.32 -33.53
C ASP A 40 1.08 -11.22 -33.20
N PHE A 41 1.25 -10.29 -34.13
CA PHE A 41 2.29 -9.27 -34.07
C PHE A 41 1.89 -8.10 -33.14
N VAL A 42 2.79 -7.72 -32.25
CA VAL A 42 2.59 -6.61 -31.30
C VAL A 42 3.53 -5.45 -31.62
N ILE A 43 2.96 -4.25 -31.80
CA ILE A 43 3.71 -3.00 -31.82
C ILE A 43 3.41 -2.26 -30.52
N ASP A 44 4.24 -2.47 -29.53
CA ASP A 44 4.01 -1.92 -28.20
C ASP A 44 4.31 -0.41 -28.16
N ARG A 45 3.25 0.40 -28.26
CA ARG A 45 3.30 1.85 -28.07
C ARG A 45 2.96 2.24 -26.64
N VAL A 46 2.28 1.36 -25.90
CA VAL A 46 1.84 1.62 -24.52
C VAL A 46 3.05 1.66 -23.61
N TYR A 47 3.95 0.69 -23.72
CA TYR A 47 5.20 0.67 -22.94
C TYR A 47 5.96 1.99 -23.03
N ALA A 48 6.21 2.46 -24.28
CA ALA A 48 6.95 3.71 -24.49
C ALA A 48 6.22 4.94 -23.91
N ALA A 49 4.89 4.98 -24.00
CA ALA A 49 4.09 6.08 -23.46
C ALA A 49 4.10 6.09 -21.92
N ILE A 50 3.95 4.93 -21.29
CA ILE A 50 3.98 4.79 -19.82
C ILE A 50 5.37 5.10 -19.26
N GLU A 51 6.44 4.61 -19.89
CA GLU A 51 7.81 4.93 -19.46
C GLU A 51 8.11 6.43 -19.56
N LYS A 52 7.61 7.08 -20.61
CA LYS A 52 7.71 8.55 -20.73
C LYS A 52 6.92 9.26 -19.64
N LEU A 53 5.70 8.83 -19.36
CA LEU A 53 4.87 9.38 -18.28
C LEU A 53 5.58 9.24 -16.92
N LYS A 54 6.08 8.05 -16.58
CA LYS A 54 6.87 7.80 -15.37
C LYS A 54 8.07 8.75 -15.28
N SER A 55 8.84 8.86 -16.35
CA SER A 55 10.00 9.75 -16.41
C SER A 55 9.62 11.22 -16.16
N LEU A 56 8.48 11.68 -16.68
CA LEU A 56 7.99 13.04 -16.45
C LEU A 56 7.54 13.26 -14.99
N LEU A 57 6.78 12.31 -14.43
CA LEU A 57 6.27 12.41 -13.05
C LEU A 57 7.38 12.31 -12.02
N THR A 58 8.44 11.55 -12.30
CA THR A 58 9.56 11.32 -11.38
C THR A 58 10.83 12.12 -11.74
N SER A 59 10.73 13.07 -12.65
CA SER A 59 11.87 13.91 -13.10
C SER A 59 12.42 14.81 -11.99
N ARG A 60 11.63 15.07 -10.96
CA ARG A 60 12.01 15.87 -9.79
C ARG A 60 11.51 15.18 -8.53
N SER A 61 12.39 15.11 -7.54
CA SER A 61 12.03 14.64 -6.21
C SER A 61 10.98 15.55 -5.57
N PRO A 62 9.99 15.01 -4.85
CA PRO A 62 9.08 15.79 -4.05
C PRO A 62 9.87 16.66 -3.05
N LYS A 63 9.48 17.93 -2.92
CA LYS A 63 10.09 18.83 -1.93
C LYS A 63 9.10 19.09 -0.81
N TYR A 64 9.60 18.95 0.40
CA TYR A 64 8.84 19.21 1.62
C TYR A 64 9.16 20.60 2.15
N SER A 65 8.15 21.32 2.61
CA SER A 65 8.33 22.61 3.26
C SER A 65 7.43 22.66 4.49
N ALA A 66 7.99 23.08 5.59
CA ALA A 66 7.24 23.42 6.79
C ALA A 66 7.28 24.94 6.96
N VAL A 67 6.12 25.53 7.26
CA VAL A 67 5.96 26.96 7.46
C VAL A 67 5.40 27.17 8.87
N GLY A 68 6.04 28.03 9.66
CA GLY A 68 5.54 28.43 10.97
C GLY A 68 4.22 29.19 10.85
N ARG A 69 3.31 29.00 11.80
CA ARG A 69 2.07 29.78 11.89
C ARG A 69 2.32 31.16 12.49
N GLU A 70 3.28 31.26 13.41
CA GLU A 70 3.70 32.47 14.09
C GLU A 70 5.20 32.70 13.90
N ASP A 71 5.67 33.92 14.13
CA ASP A 71 7.10 34.25 13.98
C ASP A 71 8.00 33.43 14.92
N SER A 72 7.48 33.06 16.10
CA SER A 72 8.15 32.17 17.06
C SER A 72 8.42 30.77 16.53
N ASP A 73 7.61 30.30 15.59
CA ASP A 73 7.65 28.93 15.08
C ASP A 73 8.63 28.72 13.92
N SER A 74 9.20 29.80 13.40
CA SER A 74 10.08 29.75 12.22
C SER A 74 11.30 28.84 12.41
N ARG A 75 11.87 28.81 13.63
CA ARG A 75 12.98 27.91 13.98
C ARG A 75 12.53 26.45 13.97
N MET A 76 11.37 26.16 14.53
CA MET A 76 10.81 24.82 14.58
C MET A 76 10.42 24.33 13.17
N ALA A 77 9.87 25.20 12.34
CA ALA A 77 9.57 24.89 10.93
C ALA A 77 10.81 24.46 10.14
N ASN A 78 11.96 25.11 10.37
CA ASN A 78 13.22 24.69 9.76
C ASN A 78 13.67 23.29 10.24
N VAL A 79 13.53 22.98 11.53
CA VAL A 79 13.82 21.65 12.07
C VAL A 79 12.94 20.58 11.41
N TRP A 80 11.63 20.84 11.31
CA TRP A 80 10.71 19.92 10.65
C TRP A 80 11.03 19.71 9.18
N ARG A 81 11.40 20.76 8.45
CA ARG A 81 11.81 20.63 7.05
C ARG A 81 13.02 19.72 6.91
N THR A 82 14.06 19.95 7.72
CA THR A 82 15.28 19.11 7.69
C THR A 82 14.97 17.66 8.09
N LEU A 83 14.08 17.44 9.06
CA LEU A 83 13.66 16.11 9.47
C LEU A 83 12.92 15.38 8.33
N LEU A 84 12.01 16.07 7.62
CA LEU A 84 11.30 15.47 6.49
C LEU A 84 12.25 15.11 5.34
N GLU A 85 13.22 15.97 5.02
CA GLU A 85 14.26 15.69 4.05
C GLU A 85 15.10 14.47 4.47
N TYR A 86 15.51 14.41 5.74
CA TYR A 86 16.24 13.27 6.30
C TYR A 86 15.47 11.95 6.18
N VAL A 87 14.20 11.92 6.59
CA VAL A 87 13.35 10.71 6.49
C VAL A 87 13.23 10.25 5.04
N TRP A 88 13.10 11.19 4.10
CA TRP A 88 13.05 10.87 2.68
C TRP A 88 14.34 10.23 2.20
N ASP A 89 15.50 10.81 2.56
CA ASP A 89 16.82 10.33 2.14
C ASP A 89 17.14 8.94 2.72
N ILE A 90 16.92 8.72 4.03
CA ILE A 90 17.19 7.41 4.65
C ILE A 90 16.27 6.29 4.18
N SER A 91 15.10 6.66 3.63
CA SER A 91 14.12 5.73 3.08
C SER A 91 14.36 5.41 1.61
N ASP A 92 15.38 6.01 0.95
CA ASP A 92 15.51 6.02 -0.51
C ASP A 92 14.18 6.43 -1.18
N GLY A 93 13.61 7.51 -0.68
CA GLY A 93 12.25 7.97 -1.01
C GLY A 93 12.02 8.16 -2.50
N ASP A 94 13.04 8.56 -3.27
CA ASP A 94 12.95 8.70 -4.72
C ASP A 94 12.69 7.34 -5.41
N THR A 95 13.32 6.27 -4.97
CA THR A 95 13.10 4.93 -5.49
C THR A 95 11.73 4.41 -5.09
N GLN A 96 11.34 4.58 -3.81
CA GLN A 96 10.00 4.19 -3.33
C GLN A 96 8.91 4.93 -4.10
N PHE A 97 9.08 6.23 -4.33
CA PHE A 97 8.14 7.04 -5.10
C PHE A 97 8.06 6.60 -6.56
N LYS A 98 9.19 6.28 -7.21
CA LYS A 98 9.21 5.77 -8.59
C LYS A 98 8.45 4.45 -8.74
N GLN A 99 8.54 3.56 -7.74
CA GLN A 99 7.79 2.32 -7.71
C GLN A 99 6.29 2.58 -7.57
N ALA A 100 5.89 3.45 -6.65
CA ALA A 100 4.49 3.83 -6.48
C ALA A 100 3.91 4.51 -7.74
N VAL A 101 4.70 5.35 -8.45
CA VAL A 101 4.31 5.97 -9.72
C VAL A 101 4.23 4.93 -10.85
N HIS A 102 5.06 3.89 -10.81
CA HIS A 102 4.92 2.78 -11.76
C HIS A 102 3.55 2.12 -11.65
N ASP A 103 3.13 1.75 -10.44
CA ASP A 103 1.84 1.10 -10.24
C ASP A 103 0.66 2.07 -10.41
N TYR A 104 0.83 3.33 -10.05
CA TYR A 104 -0.12 4.38 -10.40
C TYR A 104 -0.42 4.39 -11.92
N ALA A 105 0.61 4.29 -12.76
CA ALA A 105 0.44 4.34 -14.22
C ALA A 105 -0.07 3.01 -14.81
N THR A 106 0.38 1.88 -14.29
CA THR A 106 0.08 0.53 -14.81
C THR A 106 -1.18 -0.07 -14.20
N ALA A 107 -1.24 -0.24 -12.89
CA ALA A 107 -2.38 -0.80 -12.17
C ALA A 107 -3.48 0.22 -11.87
N GLY A 108 -3.16 1.53 -11.93
CA GLY A 108 -4.08 2.63 -11.61
C GLY A 108 -4.02 3.09 -10.16
N MET A 109 -3.26 2.43 -9.29
CA MET A 109 -3.12 2.77 -7.88
C MET A 109 -1.70 2.52 -7.41
N GLY A 110 -1.06 3.52 -6.82
CA GLY A 110 0.19 3.37 -6.08
C GLY A 110 -0.05 3.58 -4.59
N TYR A 111 0.83 3.04 -3.75
CA TYR A 111 0.78 3.24 -2.30
C TYR A 111 2.17 3.54 -1.75
N LEU A 112 2.20 4.45 -0.78
CA LEU A 112 3.34 4.67 0.10
C LEU A 112 2.91 4.37 1.53
N TYR A 113 3.79 3.73 2.29
CA TYR A 113 3.58 3.38 3.68
C TYR A 113 4.64 4.01 4.56
N THR A 114 4.20 4.72 5.58
CA THR A 114 5.08 5.31 6.60
C THR A 114 4.99 4.47 7.87
N TYR A 115 6.12 3.97 8.35
CA TYR A 115 6.19 3.13 9.54
C TYR A 115 7.42 3.47 10.37
N ILE A 116 7.46 2.95 11.58
CA ILE A 116 8.66 3.01 12.44
C ILE A 116 9.36 1.66 12.33
N ASP A 117 10.60 1.68 11.86
CA ASP A 117 11.48 0.52 11.86
C ASP A 117 12.12 0.39 13.26
N PRO A 118 11.73 -0.60 14.06
CA PRO A 118 12.20 -0.71 15.44
C PRO A 118 13.66 -1.14 15.57
N GLU A 119 14.26 -1.72 14.53
CA GLU A 119 15.64 -2.19 14.53
C GLU A 119 16.63 -1.08 14.15
N ALA A 120 16.13 -0.03 13.49
CA ALA A 120 16.97 1.08 13.07
C ALA A 120 17.55 1.85 14.27
N ASP A 121 18.69 2.51 14.05
CA ASP A 121 19.44 3.30 15.06
C ASP A 121 19.64 2.52 16.38
N TYR A 122 20.16 1.29 16.26
CA TYR A 122 20.44 0.41 17.42
C TYR A 122 19.25 0.18 18.35
N GLY A 123 18.04 0.02 17.77
CA GLY A 123 16.83 -0.26 18.53
C GLY A 123 16.11 0.98 19.07
N ARG A 124 16.54 2.19 18.68
CA ARG A 124 15.80 3.44 19.02
C ARG A 124 14.58 3.64 18.14
N GLY A 125 14.62 3.05 16.94
CA GLY A 125 13.60 3.16 15.93
C GLY A 125 13.73 4.40 15.06
N GLU A 126 13.51 4.25 13.77
CA GLU A 126 13.47 5.35 12.82
C GLU A 126 12.20 5.32 11.97
N VAL A 127 11.70 6.51 11.62
CA VAL A 127 10.58 6.63 10.69
C VAL A 127 11.10 6.37 9.29
N LYS A 128 10.46 5.43 8.58
CA LYS A 128 10.77 5.09 7.20
C LYS A 128 9.53 5.16 6.31
N ILE A 129 9.77 5.38 5.02
CA ILE A 129 8.77 5.37 3.97
C ILE A 129 9.11 4.20 3.04
N THR A 130 8.13 3.37 2.73
CA THR A 130 8.28 2.27 1.79
C THR A 130 7.12 2.24 0.81
N TYR A 131 7.36 1.73 -0.37
CA TYR A 131 6.37 1.40 -1.36
C TYR A 131 5.59 0.15 -0.95
N LEU A 132 4.30 0.10 -1.29
CA LEU A 132 3.48 -1.11 -1.15
C LEU A 132 2.88 -1.50 -2.49
N ASP A 133 2.93 -2.80 -2.78
CA ASP A 133 2.23 -3.39 -3.91
C ASP A 133 0.71 -3.19 -3.76
N PRO A 134 0.02 -2.57 -4.75
CA PRO A 134 -1.40 -2.29 -4.67
C PRO A 134 -2.27 -3.54 -4.55
N PHE A 135 -1.80 -4.69 -5.01
CA PHE A 135 -2.52 -5.95 -4.87
C PHE A 135 -2.54 -6.50 -3.44
N ARG A 136 -1.69 -5.98 -2.56
CA ARG A 136 -1.65 -6.34 -1.13
C ARG A 136 -2.48 -5.43 -0.23
N VAL A 137 -2.96 -4.29 -0.74
CA VAL A 137 -3.70 -3.30 0.05
C VAL A 137 -5.18 -3.37 -0.25
N TYR A 138 -6.00 -3.54 0.77
CA TYR A 138 -7.46 -3.57 0.67
C TYR A 138 -8.02 -2.37 1.43
N VAL A 139 -8.72 -1.50 0.71
CA VAL A 139 -9.40 -0.33 1.28
C VAL A 139 -10.88 -0.65 1.47
N ASP A 140 -11.51 -0.06 2.49
CA ASP A 140 -12.95 -0.17 2.70
C ASP A 140 -13.72 0.17 1.43
N PRO A 141 -14.51 -0.75 0.86
CA PRO A 141 -15.28 -0.52 -0.37
C PRO A 141 -16.34 0.59 -0.25
N ALA A 142 -16.72 0.94 0.98
CA ALA A 142 -17.66 2.02 1.24
C ALA A 142 -17.01 3.41 1.13
N SER A 143 -15.68 3.51 1.13
CA SER A 143 -14.96 4.77 0.99
C SER A 143 -15.29 5.47 -0.33
N ARG A 144 -15.45 6.78 -0.26
CA ARG A 144 -15.70 7.66 -1.43
C ARG A 144 -14.70 8.80 -1.48
N ASN A 145 -13.78 8.87 -0.53
CA ASN A 145 -12.70 9.84 -0.53
C ASN A 145 -11.52 9.30 -1.35
N ARG A 146 -10.95 10.15 -2.17
CA ARG A 146 -9.79 9.83 -3.03
C ARG A 146 -8.58 9.32 -2.26
N TYR A 147 -8.41 9.77 -1.03
CA TYR A 147 -7.28 9.43 -0.15
C TYR A 147 -7.68 8.49 0.99
N ALA A 148 -8.86 7.89 0.91
CA ALA A 148 -9.40 6.95 1.90
C ALA A 148 -9.55 7.52 3.32
N ASP A 149 -9.68 8.86 3.47
CA ASP A 149 -9.86 9.48 4.79
C ASP A 149 -11.19 9.11 5.46
N ASP A 150 -12.21 8.77 4.67
CA ASP A 150 -13.53 8.32 5.11
C ASP A 150 -13.62 6.80 5.33
N ALA A 151 -12.58 6.06 4.95
CA ALA A 151 -12.55 4.62 5.11
C ALA A 151 -12.66 4.21 6.57
N SER A 152 -13.46 3.17 6.86
CA SER A 152 -13.53 2.56 8.20
C SER A 152 -12.26 1.76 8.53
N GLY A 153 -11.52 1.34 7.52
CA GLY A 153 -10.25 0.66 7.68
C GLY A 153 -9.50 0.45 6.37
N ILE A 154 -8.24 0.06 6.51
CA ILE A 154 -7.35 -0.43 5.45
C ILE A 154 -6.75 -1.73 5.94
N ILE A 155 -6.63 -2.73 5.07
CA ILE A 155 -5.98 -4.01 5.39
C ILE A 155 -4.77 -4.15 4.48
N LEU A 156 -3.62 -4.42 5.08
CA LEU A 156 -2.39 -4.81 4.41
C LEU A 156 -2.21 -6.32 4.55
N SER A 157 -2.04 -7.01 3.42
CA SER A 157 -1.74 -8.45 3.38
C SER A 157 -0.25 -8.63 3.12
N THR A 158 0.46 -9.24 4.04
CA THR A 158 1.89 -9.56 3.92
C THR A 158 2.07 -11.07 3.93
N ILE A 159 2.91 -11.57 3.02
CA ILE A 159 3.24 -12.99 2.95
C ILE A 159 4.65 -13.14 3.48
N LEU A 160 4.82 -13.97 4.50
CA LEU A 160 6.10 -14.27 5.14
C LEU A 160 6.40 -15.76 5.06
N THR A 161 7.68 -16.10 4.98
CA THR A 161 8.14 -17.49 5.16
C THR A 161 8.10 -17.85 6.64
N GLU A 162 8.17 -19.15 6.92
CA GLU A 162 8.19 -19.68 8.29
C GLU A 162 9.27 -19.03 9.15
N ASP A 163 10.50 -18.97 8.64
CA ASP A 163 11.62 -18.33 9.37
C ASP A 163 11.37 -16.84 9.64
N GLN A 164 10.77 -16.14 8.69
CA GLN A 164 10.47 -14.71 8.84
C GLN A 164 9.39 -14.47 9.89
N ILE A 165 8.32 -15.29 9.88
CA ILE A 165 7.22 -15.10 10.85
C ILE A 165 7.68 -15.46 12.27
N ILE A 166 8.49 -16.51 12.47
CA ILE A 166 9.06 -16.87 13.77
C ILE A 166 9.99 -15.76 14.29
N ASN A 167 10.84 -15.22 13.42
CA ASN A 167 11.74 -14.13 13.81
C ASN A 167 11.00 -12.86 14.22
N MET A 168 9.92 -12.50 13.51
CA MET A 168 9.11 -11.32 13.82
C MET A 168 8.15 -11.54 14.99
N TYR A 169 7.60 -12.74 15.10
CA TYR A 169 6.56 -13.10 16.08
C TYR A 169 6.85 -14.46 16.72
N PRO A 170 7.82 -14.56 17.66
CA PRO A 170 8.23 -15.84 18.24
C PRO A 170 7.07 -16.63 18.89
N GLN A 171 6.01 -15.94 19.34
CA GLN A 171 4.83 -16.58 19.91
C GLN A 171 4.04 -17.44 18.93
N VAL A 172 4.27 -17.29 17.63
CA VAL A 172 3.57 -18.03 16.57
C VAL A 172 4.15 -19.42 16.35
N GLU A 173 5.42 -19.66 16.75
CA GLU A 173 6.10 -20.95 16.55
C GLU A 173 5.28 -22.15 17.06
N ALA A 174 4.61 -22.01 18.20
CA ALA A 174 3.82 -23.07 18.82
C ALA A 174 2.51 -23.41 18.08
N ILE A 175 2.08 -22.57 17.14
CA ILE A 175 0.79 -22.68 16.45
C ILE A 175 0.93 -22.68 14.93
N LEU A 176 2.16 -22.71 14.40
CA LEU A 176 2.42 -22.70 12.96
C LEU A 176 1.76 -23.88 12.24
N GLU A 177 1.71 -25.07 12.88
CA GLU A 177 1.08 -26.25 12.29
C GLU A 177 -0.45 -26.10 12.12
N ASP A 178 -1.07 -25.25 12.91
CA ASP A 178 -2.52 -24.96 12.84
C ASP A 178 -2.86 -23.81 11.87
N LEU A 179 -1.84 -23.11 11.32
CA LEU A 179 -2.05 -22.04 10.38
C LEU A 179 -2.12 -22.55 8.96
N ASP A 180 -3.06 -22.03 8.19
CA ASP A 180 -3.17 -22.31 6.77
C ASP A 180 -1.90 -21.84 6.02
N THR A 181 -1.23 -22.78 5.35
CA THR A 181 -0.12 -22.46 4.47
C THR A 181 -0.64 -21.81 3.20
N TYR A 182 0.02 -20.74 2.81
CA TYR A 182 -0.31 -19.98 1.63
C TYR A 182 0.55 -20.44 0.44
N TYR A 183 -0.08 -20.78 -0.66
CA TYR A 183 0.59 -21.12 -1.92
C TYR A 183 0.46 -19.95 -2.90
N ASP A 184 1.56 -19.57 -3.58
CA ASP A 184 1.68 -18.39 -4.45
C ASP A 184 0.66 -18.27 -5.60
N GLU A 185 -0.08 -19.33 -5.92
CA GLU A 185 -1.01 -19.37 -7.05
C GLU A 185 -2.20 -18.40 -6.93
N GLU A 186 -2.55 -17.96 -5.72
CA GLU A 186 -3.71 -17.09 -5.52
C GLU A 186 -3.41 -15.59 -5.62
N ASP A 187 -2.21 -15.11 -5.26
CA ASP A 187 -1.89 -13.67 -5.23
C ASP A 187 -1.03 -13.19 -6.39
N TYR A 188 -0.25 -14.08 -6.96
CA TYR A 188 0.29 -13.91 -8.29
C TYR A 188 -0.50 -14.83 -9.22
N PRO A 189 -1.60 -14.38 -9.81
CA PRO A 189 -2.03 -15.04 -11.00
C PRO A 189 -0.83 -14.85 -11.89
N SER A 190 -0.11 -15.95 -12.11
CA SER A 190 0.78 -16.03 -13.23
C SER A 190 0.05 -15.35 -14.37
N SER A 191 0.54 -14.17 -14.77
CA SER A 191 0.07 -13.43 -15.91
C SER A 191 -0.24 -14.47 -16.97
N GLY A 192 -1.51 -14.64 -17.28
CA GLY A 192 -2.15 -15.74 -17.95
C GLY A 192 -1.19 -16.64 -18.67
N LYS A 193 -1.24 -17.91 -18.41
CA LYS A 193 -0.42 -18.99 -19.00
C LYS A 193 0.44 -18.47 -20.15
N ARG A 194 1.66 -18.03 -19.83
CA ARG A 194 2.57 -17.50 -20.83
C ARG A 194 2.95 -18.63 -21.73
N ASN A 195 2.33 -18.69 -22.87
CA ASN A 195 2.93 -19.36 -23.99
C ASN A 195 3.97 -18.44 -24.62
N SER A 196 5.05 -18.24 -23.95
CA SER A 196 6.25 -17.94 -24.66
C SER A 196 6.75 -19.28 -25.24
N SER A 197 6.93 -19.34 -26.53
CA SER A 197 7.70 -20.38 -27.22
C SER A 197 9.18 -20.42 -26.78
N ALA A 198 9.55 -19.61 -25.81
CA ALA A 198 10.73 -19.64 -24.99
C ALA A 198 10.28 -19.70 -23.53
N SER A 199 9.39 -20.62 -23.19
CA SER A 199 8.98 -20.82 -21.82
C SER A 199 10.08 -21.53 -21.06
N PHE A 200 10.85 -20.72 -20.38
CA PHE A 200 11.34 -21.14 -19.10
C PHE A 200 10.10 -21.10 -18.17
N THR A 201 9.27 -22.14 -18.25
CA THR A 201 8.24 -22.34 -17.25
C THR A 201 8.95 -22.90 -16.03
N PRO A 202 8.90 -22.24 -14.88
CA PRO A 202 9.32 -22.85 -13.62
C PRO A 202 8.58 -24.17 -13.34
N ASP A 203 7.41 -24.37 -13.95
CA ASP A 203 6.56 -25.56 -13.77
C ASP A 203 7.11 -26.86 -14.36
N THR A 204 8.12 -26.80 -15.22
CA THR A 204 8.74 -28.01 -15.75
C THR A 204 10.12 -28.31 -15.16
N VAL A 205 10.65 -27.41 -14.35
CA VAL A 205 11.92 -27.60 -13.67
C VAL A 205 11.65 -27.80 -12.19
N TYR A 206 11.49 -29.05 -11.83
CA TYR A 206 11.51 -29.57 -10.47
C TYR A 206 10.30 -29.20 -9.60
N GLU A 207 9.18 -29.91 -9.73
CA GLU A 207 8.47 -30.42 -8.56
C GLU A 207 9.42 -31.28 -7.72
N SER A 208 10.51 -30.77 -7.25
CA SER A 208 11.22 -31.38 -6.17
C SER A 208 10.50 -30.93 -4.90
N GLU A 209 10.03 -31.89 -4.12
CA GLU A 209 9.49 -31.72 -2.76
C GLU A 209 10.38 -30.84 -1.84
N TYR A 210 11.58 -30.49 -2.30
CA TYR A 210 12.58 -29.70 -1.61
C TYR A 210 12.37 -28.18 -1.67
N ASN A 211 11.45 -27.64 -2.46
CA ASN A 211 11.30 -26.18 -2.65
C ASN A 211 9.93 -25.62 -2.23
N ARG A 212 9.12 -26.36 -1.52
CA ARG A 212 7.89 -25.82 -0.91
C ARG A 212 8.23 -25.17 0.41
N VAL A 213 8.79 -23.96 0.38
CA VAL A 213 8.89 -23.15 1.58
C VAL A 213 7.47 -22.78 2.00
N SER A 214 7.07 -23.21 3.19
CA SER A 214 5.77 -22.82 3.77
C SER A 214 5.72 -21.31 3.92
N LYS A 215 4.68 -20.71 3.37
CA LYS A 215 4.41 -19.28 3.46
C LYS A 215 3.12 -19.06 4.22
N TYR A 216 3.06 -17.98 4.97
CA TYR A 216 1.93 -17.64 5.81
C TYR A 216 1.48 -16.22 5.50
N ARG A 217 0.17 -16.01 5.45
CA ARG A 217 -0.42 -14.70 5.21
C ARG A 217 -0.70 -14.00 6.53
N ILE A 218 -0.13 -12.82 6.70
CA ILE A 218 -0.41 -11.92 7.81
C ILE A 218 -1.30 -10.79 7.30
N LEU A 219 -2.36 -10.50 8.05
CA LEU A 219 -3.27 -9.40 7.80
C LEU A 219 -3.11 -8.34 8.88
N GLU A 220 -2.66 -7.16 8.50
CA GLU A 220 -2.61 -5.99 9.36
C GLU A 220 -3.79 -5.08 9.03
N ARG A 221 -4.71 -4.96 9.97
CA ARG A 221 -5.90 -4.13 9.82
C ARG A 221 -5.73 -2.81 10.57
N PHE A 222 -5.77 -1.72 9.83
CA PHE A 222 -5.78 -0.36 10.34
C PHE A 222 -7.23 0.13 10.45
N THR A 223 -7.67 0.53 11.64
CA THR A 223 -9.05 0.98 11.87
C THR A 223 -9.07 2.28 12.65
N LYS A 224 -10.04 3.16 12.34
CA LYS A 224 -10.27 4.39 13.11
C LYS A 224 -11.09 4.07 14.36
N ILE A 225 -10.55 4.40 15.52
CA ILE A 225 -11.22 4.27 16.80
C ILE A 225 -11.28 5.64 17.52
N LYS A 226 -12.22 5.79 18.43
CA LYS A 226 -12.31 6.95 19.31
C LYS A 226 -11.67 6.64 20.65
N VAL A 227 -10.60 7.34 20.99
CA VAL A 227 -9.87 7.19 22.25
C VAL A 227 -10.13 8.42 23.12
N PRO A 228 -10.44 8.26 24.41
CA PRO A 228 -10.61 9.39 25.32
C PRO A 228 -9.25 10.04 25.64
N PHE A 229 -9.24 11.34 25.63
CA PHE A 229 -8.17 12.20 26.13
C PHE A 229 -8.74 13.16 27.15
N TYR A 230 -7.95 13.53 28.12
CA TYR A 230 -8.35 14.43 29.20
C TYR A 230 -7.60 15.75 29.05
N ARG A 231 -8.36 16.78 28.75
CA ARG A 231 -7.86 18.15 28.71
C ARG A 231 -7.99 18.76 30.09
N ILE A 232 -6.86 19.09 30.68
CA ILE A 232 -6.76 19.66 32.00
C ILE A 232 -6.40 21.12 31.87
N PHE A 233 -7.26 21.99 32.37
CA PHE A 233 -7.06 23.41 32.42
C PHE A 233 -6.86 23.87 33.85
N ASN A 234 -5.71 24.50 34.14
CA ASN A 234 -5.41 25.08 35.43
C ASN A 234 -5.82 26.56 35.44
N LYS A 235 -6.78 26.94 36.33
CA LYS A 235 -7.32 28.30 36.42
C LYS A 235 -6.36 29.29 37.09
N GLN A 236 -5.32 28.80 37.79
CA GLN A 236 -4.37 29.68 38.47
C GLN A 236 -3.34 30.29 37.52
N ASP A 237 -2.75 29.48 36.68
CA ASP A 237 -1.68 29.88 35.78
C ASP A 237 -2.10 29.93 34.31
N GLY A 238 -3.35 29.53 34.00
CA GLY A 238 -3.87 29.46 32.64
C GLY A 238 -3.24 28.34 31.79
N SER A 239 -2.46 27.45 32.41
CA SER A 239 -1.82 26.35 31.68
C SER A 239 -2.84 25.28 31.27
N GLU A 240 -2.60 24.72 30.08
CA GLU A 240 -3.39 23.65 29.52
C GLU A 240 -2.51 22.44 29.24
N SER A 241 -2.96 21.26 29.60
CA SER A 241 -2.31 20.00 29.28
C SER A 241 -3.32 18.97 28.79
N ILE A 242 -2.90 18.15 27.82
CA ILE A 242 -3.71 17.05 27.28
C ILE A 242 -3.04 15.74 27.68
N LEU A 243 -3.76 14.92 28.41
CA LEU A 243 -3.28 13.64 28.89
C LEU A 243 -4.04 12.49 28.19
N ASP A 244 -3.33 11.43 27.86
CA ASP A 244 -3.92 10.13 27.53
C ASP A 244 -4.47 9.44 28.79
N THR A 245 -5.20 8.37 28.63
CA THR A 245 -5.85 7.66 29.75
C THR A 245 -4.84 7.22 30.81
N GLU A 246 -3.69 6.69 30.41
CA GLU A 246 -2.67 6.21 31.37
C GLU A 246 -2.05 7.37 32.18
N LYS A 247 -1.73 8.45 31.50
CA LYS A 247 -1.18 9.64 32.18
C LYS A 247 -2.21 10.32 33.05
N TYR A 248 -3.48 10.30 32.62
CA TYR A 248 -4.59 10.83 33.41
C TYR A 248 -4.80 10.03 34.69
N GLU A 249 -4.79 8.70 34.63
CA GLU A 249 -4.89 7.84 35.82
C GLU A 249 -3.76 8.11 36.82
N LYS A 250 -2.51 8.23 36.32
CA LYS A 250 -1.35 8.62 37.15
C LYS A 250 -1.49 10.02 37.73
N PHE A 251 -2.04 10.95 36.94
CA PHE A 251 -2.29 12.32 37.37
C PHE A 251 -3.33 12.37 38.51
N VAL A 252 -4.44 11.64 38.38
CA VAL A 252 -5.49 11.57 39.42
C VAL A 252 -5.00 10.94 40.72
N GLN A 253 -4.02 10.02 40.65
CA GLN A 253 -3.40 9.39 41.81
C GLN A 253 -2.41 10.33 42.54
N ASN A 254 -2.00 11.42 41.93
CA ASN A 254 -1.06 12.38 42.53
C ASN A 254 -1.78 13.23 43.59
N GLU A 255 -1.25 13.25 44.83
CA GLU A 255 -1.81 14.00 45.96
C GLU A 255 -1.96 15.51 45.64
N GLN A 256 -1.00 16.12 44.92
CA GLN A 256 -1.06 17.52 44.56
C GLN A 256 -2.21 17.80 43.56
N ALA A 257 -2.41 16.90 42.59
CA ALA A 257 -3.50 16.99 41.62
C ALA A 257 -4.87 16.88 42.33
N GLN A 258 -4.99 15.96 43.30
CA GLN A 258 -6.22 15.80 44.11
C GLN A 258 -6.55 17.06 44.91
N LEU A 259 -5.55 17.70 45.50
CA LEU A 259 -5.74 18.95 46.22
C LEU A 259 -6.24 20.06 45.30
N LEU A 260 -5.65 20.17 44.11
CA LEU A 260 -6.04 21.18 43.10
C LEU A 260 -7.45 20.91 42.56
N MET A 261 -7.81 19.64 42.35
CA MET A 261 -9.16 19.22 41.96
C MET A 261 -10.19 19.58 43.06
N THR A 262 -9.89 19.25 44.30
CA THR A 262 -10.76 19.54 45.45
C THR A 262 -10.95 21.01 45.69
N ALA A 263 -9.90 21.80 45.42
CA ALA A 263 -9.94 23.25 45.49
C ALA A 263 -10.68 23.93 44.31
N GLY A 264 -11.11 23.16 43.29
CA GLY A 264 -11.79 23.64 42.08
C GLY A 264 -10.91 24.49 41.15
N LEU A 265 -9.60 24.37 41.31
CA LEU A 265 -8.60 25.15 40.55
C LEU A 265 -8.26 24.50 39.20
N ILE A 266 -8.66 23.24 39.02
CA ILE A 266 -8.49 22.47 37.77
C ILE A 266 -9.86 22.15 37.18
N GLU A 267 -9.99 22.37 35.88
CA GLU A 267 -11.12 21.94 35.08
C GLU A 267 -10.69 20.81 34.15
N ILE A 268 -11.40 19.70 34.16
CA ILE A 268 -11.09 18.51 33.37
C ILE A 268 -12.23 18.28 32.41
N VAL A 269 -11.89 18.21 31.12
CA VAL A 269 -12.84 17.93 30.03
C VAL A 269 -12.38 16.69 29.29
N GLU A 270 -13.22 15.66 29.22
CA GLU A 270 -12.99 14.49 28.39
C GLU A 270 -13.25 14.86 26.93
N VAL A 271 -12.25 14.61 26.06
CA VAL A 271 -12.31 14.83 24.62
C VAL A 271 -11.99 13.53 23.91
N LYS A 272 -12.89 13.05 23.04
CA LYS A 272 -12.64 11.86 22.24
C LYS A 272 -11.93 12.23 20.94
N GLN A 273 -10.70 11.73 20.78
CA GLN A 273 -9.92 11.90 19.57
C GLN A 273 -9.93 10.64 18.72
N THR A 274 -9.87 10.80 17.41
CA THR A 274 -9.68 9.68 16.49
C THR A 274 -8.22 9.23 16.54
N ARG A 275 -8.00 7.93 16.62
CA ARG A 275 -6.69 7.29 16.53
C ARG A 275 -6.78 6.08 15.62
N ILE A 276 -5.65 5.66 15.07
CA ILE A 276 -5.56 4.46 14.26
C ILE A 276 -5.16 3.28 15.17
N LYS A 277 -6.00 2.27 15.20
CA LYS A 277 -5.70 0.98 15.82
C LYS A 277 -5.21 0.02 14.75
N VAL A 278 -4.06 -0.58 14.97
CA VAL A 278 -3.51 -1.66 14.15
C VAL A 278 -3.76 -2.97 14.86
N THR A 279 -4.28 -3.94 14.12
CA THR A 279 -4.49 -5.30 14.59
C THR A 279 -3.89 -6.24 13.56
N ALA A 280 -2.87 -7.00 13.92
CA ALA A 280 -2.24 -7.99 13.07
C ALA A 280 -2.69 -9.40 13.45
N THR A 281 -3.05 -10.19 12.44
CA THR A 281 -3.49 -11.57 12.60
C THR A 281 -2.84 -12.48 11.56
N ALA A 282 -2.57 -13.72 11.97
CA ALA A 282 -2.25 -14.83 11.08
C ALA A 282 -3.38 -15.87 11.21
N GLY A 283 -4.20 -16.02 10.15
CA GLY A 283 -5.45 -16.76 10.28
C GLY A 283 -6.33 -16.18 11.40
N ASP A 284 -6.73 -17.01 12.34
CA ASP A 284 -7.56 -16.63 13.49
C ASP A 284 -6.73 -16.18 14.72
N VAL A 285 -5.41 -16.18 14.61
CA VAL A 285 -4.51 -15.85 15.72
C VAL A 285 -4.13 -14.38 15.71
N LEU A 286 -4.33 -13.73 16.85
CA LEU A 286 -3.90 -12.34 17.08
C LEU A 286 -2.39 -12.31 17.35
N LEU A 287 -1.64 -11.60 16.50
CA LEU A 287 -0.20 -11.41 16.64
C LEU A 287 0.13 -10.22 17.53
N TYR A 288 -0.42 -9.06 17.19
CA TYR A 288 -0.31 -7.86 18.01
C TYR A 288 -1.47 -6.90 17.79
N GLU A 289 -1.62 -6.01 18.75
CA GLU A 289 -2.57 -4.90 18.70
C GLU A 289 -1.90 -3.64 19.24
N GLN A 290 -1.99 -2.54 18.51
CA GLN A 290 -1.39 -1.26 18.89
C GLN A 290 -2.27 -0.09 18.49
N ILE A 291 -2.29 0.95 19.30
CA ILE A 291 -2.92 2.23 18.97
C ILE A 291 -1.83 3.21 18.57
N LEU A 292 -1.86 3.66 17.32
CA LEU A 292 -0.93 4.66 16.81
C LEU A 292 -1.35 6.05 17.28
N ASN A 293 -0.36 6.89 17.56
CA ASN A 293 -0.61 8.28 17.95
C ASN A 293 -0.84 9.19 16.74
N THR A 294 -1.70 8.74 15.82
CA THR A 294 -2.11 9.47 14.62
C THR A 294 -3.59 9.23 14.33
N ASP A 295 -4.23 10.18 13.67
CA ASP A 295 -5.61 10.10 13.18
C ASP A 295 -5.69 9.82 11.67
N ILE A 296 -4.54 9.80 10.99
CA ILE A 296 -4.38 9.56 9.56
C ILE A 296 -3.83 8.15 9.35
N TYR A 297 -4.33 7.45 8.33
CA TYR A 297 -3.77 6.16 7.94
C TYR A 297 -2.32 6.31 7.51
N PRO A 298 -1.41 5.43 7.97
CA PRO A 298 -0.01 5.46 7.55
C PRO A 298 0.20 4.96 6.12
N ILE A 299 -0.83 4.37 5.50
CA ILE A 299 -0.85 3.93 4.11
C ILE A 299 -1.51 5.03 3.28
N VAL A 300 -0.73 5.66 2.40
CA VAL A 300 -1.16 6.79 1.57
C VAL A 300 -1.43 6.31 0.15
N PRO A 301 -2.69 6.32 -0.31
CA PRO A 301 -3.04 5.96 -1.68
C PRO A 301 -2.69 7.08 -2.67
N ILE A 302 -2.21 6.69 -3.84
CA ILE A 302 -1.93 7.58 -4.98
C ILE A 302 -2.79 7.09 -6.16
N PRO A 303 -4.07 7.50 -6.24
CA PRO A 303 -4.99 7.04 -7.27
C PRO A 303 -4.77 7.78 -8.59
N ASN A 304 -4.85 7.05 -9.71
CA ASN A 304 -4.77 7.61 -11.06
C ASN A 304 -6.14 8.17 -11.50
N ILE A 305 -6.90 7.45 -12.30
CA ILE A 305 -8.19 7.88 -12.79
C ILE A 305 -9.27 7.52 -11.76
N TRP A 306 -9.65 8.52 -10.99
CA TRP A 306 -10.64 8.34 -9.93
C TRP A 306 -12.03 8.03 -10.48
N THR A 307 -12.64 6.97 -9.98
CA THR A 307 -13.96 6.47 -10.43
C THR A 307 -15.08 6.69 -9.41
N GLY A 308 -14.78 7.35 -8.29
CA GLY A 308 -15.71 7.49 -7.15
C GLY A 308 -15.68 6.30 -6.20
N THR A 309 -14.75 5.37 -6.41
CA THR A 309 -14.53 4.20 -5.55
C THR A 309 -13.04 4.10 -5.20
N PRO A 310 -12.63 3.36 -4.16
CA PRO A 310 -11.22 3.21 -3.79
C PRO A 310 -10.40 2.39 -4.81
N TYR A 311 -11.00 2.02 -5.94
CA TYR A 311 -10.40 1.20 -6.99
C TYR A 311 -10.38 1.96 -8.33
N PRO A 312 -9.39 2.85 -8.53
CA PRO A 312 -9.26 3.70 -9.71
C PRO A 312 -8.78 2.90 -10.93
N LYS A 313 -8.99 3.46 -12.12
CA LYS A 313 -8.50 2.90 -13.38
C LYS A 313 -7.12 3.42 -13.73
N SER A 314 -6.37 2.62 -14.50
CA SER A 314 -5.07 3.00 -15.03
C SER A 314 -5.17 3.80 -16.34
N ASP A 315 -4.07 4.45 -16.73
CA ASP A 315 -3.94 5.07 -18.06
C ASP A 315 -4.02 4.03 -19.17
N ILE A 316 -3.51 2.82 -18.92
CA ILE A 316 -3.51 1.71 -19.87
C ILE A 316 -4.94 1.31 -20.22
N SER A 317 -5.85 1.25 -19.25
CA SER A 317 -7.24 0.88 -19.51
C SER A 317 -7.93 1.79 -20.52
N LYS A 318 -7.45 3.03 -20.69
CA LYS A 318 -8.00 4.00 -21.68
C LYS A 318 -7.45 3.82 -23.08
N VAL A 319 -6.22 3.32 -23.22
CA VAL A 319 -5.56 3.22 -24.53
C VAL A 319 -5.53 1.79 -25.09
N LYS A 320 -5.89 0.82 -24.28
CA LYS A 320 -5.83 -0.62 -24.59
C LYS A 320 -6.56 -0.98 -25.88
N ASP A 321 -7.80 -0.53 -26.05
CA ASP A 321 -8.60 -0.86 -27.25
C ASP A 321 -8.00 -0.25 -28.51
N SER A 322 -7.47 0.97 -28.41
CA SER A 322 -6.80 1.63 -29.54
C SER A 322 -5.51 0.89 -29.92
N GLN A 323 -4.77 0.40 -28.93
CA GLN A 323 -3.56 -0.38 -29.17
C GLN A 323 -3.88 -1.76 -29.76
N ARG A 324 -4.94 -2.43 -29.30
CA ARG A 324 -5.41 -3.69 -29.89
C ARG A 324 -5.82 -3.51 -31.35
N LEU A 325 -6.52 -2.42 -31.67
CA LEU A 325 -6.87 -2.09 -33.05
C LEU A 325 -5.62 -1.86 -33.91
N LEU A 326 -4.63 -1.14 -33.40
CA LEU A 326 -3.35 -0.93 -34.08
C LEU A 326 -2.67 -2.27 -34.40
N ASN A 327 -2.53 -3.15 -33.42
CA ASN A 327 -1.93 -4.46 -33.59
C ASN A 327 -2.67 -5.28 -34.67
N LYS A 328 -4.01 -5.28 -34.64
CA LYS A 328 -4.84 -5.97 -35.64
C LYS A 328 -4.62 -5.44 -37.08
N LEU A 329 -4.56 -4.13 -37.22
CA LEU A 329 -4.31 -3.51 -38.54
C LEU A 329 -2.93 -3.89 -39.10
N PHE A 330 -1.90 -3.87 -38.25
CA PHE A 330 -0.55 -4.29 -38.68
C PHE A 330 -0.49 -5.78 -39.00
N SER A 331 -1.12 -6.62 -38.20
CA SER A 331 -1.21 -8.09 -38.46
C SER A 331 -1.87 -8.37 -39.81
N LEU A 332 -3.00 -7.72 -40.10
CA LEU A 332 -3.68 -7.84 -41.39
C LEU A 332 -2.81 -7.33 -42.56
N THR A 333 -2.12 -6.20 -42.38
CA THR A 333 -1.24 -5.62 -43.42
C THR A 333 -0.08 -6.59 -43.70
N LEU A 334 0.52 -7.18 -42.66
CA LEU A 334 1.60 -8.14 -42.81
C LEU A 334 1.14 -9.41 -43.54
N SER A 335 -0.01 -9.96 -43.15
CA SER A 335 -0.58 -11.16 -43.78
C SER A 335 -0.91 -10.88 -45.25
N HIS A 336 -1.41 -9.69 -45.57
CA HIS A 336 -1.68 -9.30 -46.99
C HIS A 336 -0.40 -9.14 -47.79
N ALA A 337 0.65 -8.55 -47.22
CA ALA A 337 1.93 -8.44 -47.87
C ALA A 337 2.57 -9.82 -48.16
N GLN A 338 2.48 -10.74 -47.22
CA GLN A 338 2.97 -12.13 -47.35
C GLN A 338 2.19 -12.91 -48.45
N ALA A 339 0.87 -12.71 -48.52
CA ALA A 339 0.04 -13.36 -49.54
C ALA A 339 0.23 -12.81 -50.95
N SER A 340 0.80 -11.60 -51.06
CA SER A 340 1.04 -10.92 -52.32
C SER A 340 2.48 -11.10 -52.86
N ALA A 341 3.37 -11.67 -52.07
CA ALA A 341 4.76 -11.97 -52.40
C ALA A 341 4.92 -13.38 -52.91
#